data_fbf3c016a70feea70d73fa29a63a2055
#
_entry.id   fbf3c016a70feea70d73fa29a63a2055
#
_cell.length_a   1.000
_cell.length_b   1.000
_cell.length_c   1.000
_cell.angle_alpha   90.00
_cell.angle_beta   90.00
_cell.angle_gamma   90.00
#
_symmetry.space_group_name_H-M   'P 1'
#
loop_
_entity.id
_entity.type
_entity.pdbx_description
1 polymer ?
#
loop_
_entity_poly.entity_id
_entity_poly.type
_entity_poly.pdbx_seq_one_letter_code
_entity_poly.pdbx_strand_id
1 'polypeptide(L)'
;MTTPPLTEQIKIWREEAEVLTYEESLVALDLLLTELQNDNVPMAELQRHHLHGQIYLEHCEALLNTMEANVVQLDPETLTPIGEQTNA
;
A
#
# COMPACT_ATOMS: atom_id res chain seq x y z
N MET A 1 10.66 -28.25 0.95
CA MET A 1 10.50 -27.08 0.10
C MET A 1 11.37 -25.95 0.59
N THR A 2 12.20 -25.43 -0.28
CA THR A 2 13.05 -24.31 0.09
C THR A 2 12.27 -23.00 0.00
N THR A 3 12.44 -22.16 1.01
CA THR A 3 11.87 -20.84 0.99
C THR A 3 12.55 -20.03 -0.12
N PRO A 4 11.80 -19.30 -0.96
CA PRO A 4 12.44 -18.50 -1.99
C PRO A 4 13.33 -17.41 -1.38
N PRO A 5 14.40 -17.01 -2.08
CA PRO A 5 15.22 -15.91 -1.60
C PRO A 5 14.38 -14.65 -1.41
N LEU A 6 14.81 -13.78 -0.50
CA LEU A 6 14.06 -12.59 -0.14
C LEU A 6 13.78 -11.70 -1.35
N THR A 7 14.71 -11.61 -2.30
CA THR A 7 14.52 -10.84 -3.53
C THR A 7 13.37 -11.34 -4.37
N GLU A 8 13.23 -12.66 -4.49
CA GLU A 8 12.10 -13.26 -5.19
C GLU A 8 10.80 -13.08 -4.44
N GLN A 9 10.84 -13.21 -3.12
CA GLN A 9 9.68 -12.97 -2.27
C GLN A 9 9.17 -11.54 -2.41
N ILE A 10 10.05 -10.57 -2.40
CA ILE A 10 9.69 -9.17 -2.59
C ILE A 10 8.99 -8.98 -3.93
N LYS A 11 9.51 -9.60 -4.98
CA LYS A 11 8.90 -9.53 -6.30
C LYS A 11 7.49 -10.11 -6.31
N ILE A 12 7.32 -11.28 -5.69
CA ILE A 12 6.01 -11.93 -5.59
C ILE A 12 5.03 -11.04 -4.82
N TRP A 13 5.48 -10.50 -3.69
CA TRP A 13 4.63 -9.63 -2.88
C TRP A 13 4.22 -8.37 -3.62
N ARG A 14 5.12 -7.78 -4.41
CA ARG A 14 4.78 -6.61 -5.21
C ARG A 14 3.75 -6.95 -6.29
N GLU A 15 3.91 -8.08 -6.94
CA GLU A 15 2.97 -8.54 -7.95
C GLU A 15 1.59 -8.81 -7.34
N GLU A 16 1.56 -9.45 -6.17
CA GLU A 16 0.31 -9.70 -5.45
C GLU A 16 -0.36 -8.39 -5.00
N ALA A 17 0.43 -7.44 -4.53
CA ALA A 17 -0.10 -6.17 -4.07
C ALA A 17 -0.69 -5.36 -5.22
N GLU A 18 -0.10 -5.42 -6.41
CA GLU A 18 -0.55 -4.64 -7.57
C GLU A 18 -1.99 -4.93 -7.96
N VAL A 19 -2.47 -6.15 -7.71
CA VAL A 19 -3.84 -6.53 -8.07
C VAL A 19 -4.85 -6.24 -6.98
N LEU A 20 -4.40 -5.78 -5.81
CA LEU A 20 -5.28 -5.46 -4.70
C LEU A 20 -5.84 -4.05 -4.81
N THR A 21 -7.11 -3.91 -4.45
CA THR A 21 -7.70 -2.59 -4.29
C THR A 21 -7.12 -1.92 -3.04
N TYR A 22 -7.37 -0.64 -2.89
CA TYR A 22 -6.95 0.10 -1.70
C TYR A 22 -7.49 -0.54 -0.42
N GLU A 23 -8.78 -0.88 -0.41
CA GLU A 23 -9.40 -1.50 0.76
C GLU A 23 -8.83 -2.87 1.06
N GLU A 24 -8.60 -3.68 0.04
CA GLU A 24 -7.97 -4.99 0.19
C GLU A 24 -6.55 -4.87 0.72
N SER A 25 -5.81 -3.88 0.24
CA SER A 25 -4.45 -3.62 0.71
C SER A 25 -4.42 -3.20 2.17
N LEU A 26 -5.39 -2.40 2.61
CA LEU A 26 -5.51 -2.00 4.01
C LEU A 26 -5.80 -3.20 4.90
N VAL A 27 -6.68 -4.11 4.46
CA VAL A 27 -6.97 -5.34 5.20
C VAL A 27 -5.73 -6.20 5.31
N ALA A 28 -4.99 -6.37 4.21
CA ALA A 28 -3.76 -7.16 4.21
C ALA A 28 -2.72 -6.56 5.16
N LEU A 29 -2.58 -5.25 5.14
CA LEU A 29 -1.66 -4.54 6.03
C LEU A 29 -2.06 -4.72 7.49
N ASP A 30 -3.35 -4.61 7.79
CA ASP A 30 -3.86 -4.80 9.13
C ASP A 30 -3.56 -6.21 9.66
N LEU A 31 -3.74 -7.22 8.82
CA LEU A 31 -3.42 -8.61 9.18
C LEU A 31 -1.93 -8.76 9.49
N LEU A 32 -1.06 -8.15 8.70
CA LEU A 32 0.38 -8.18 8.94
C LEU A 32 0.76 -7.48 10.25
N LEU A 33 0.15 -6.35 10.51
CA LEU A 33 0.38 -5.61 11.75
C LEU A 33 -0.07 -6.43 12.95
N THR A 34 -1.19 -7.12 12.83
CA THR A 34 -1.69 -8.02 13.88
C THR A 34 -0.70 -9.14 14.16
N GLU A 35 -0.12 -9.73 13.11
CA GLU A 35 0.90 -10.76 13.27
C GLU A 35 2.16 -10.23 13.94
N LEU A 36 2.57 -9.00 13.59
CA LEU A 36 3.74 -8.37 14.20
C LEU A 36 3.54 -8.08 15.69
N GLN A 37 2.30 -7.88 16.12
CA GLN A 37 1.98 -7.68 17.53
C GLN A 37 1.97 -8.98 18.32
N ASN A 38 2.03 -10.11 17.63
CA ASN A 38 2.08 -11.41 18.26
C ASN A 38 3.50 -11.69 18.76
N ASP A 39 3.65 -11.95 20.06
CA ASP A 39 4.95 -12.20 20.67
C ASP A 39 5.64 -13.48 20.19
N ASN A 40 4.93 -14.31 19.46
CA ASN A 40 5.46 -15.59 18.99
C ASN A 40 6.17 -15.52 17.64
N VAL A 41 6.30 -14.35 17.05
CA VAL A 41 6.97 -14.22 15.76
C VAL A 41 8.49 -14.28 15.95
N PRO A 42 9.18 -15.25 15.31
CA PRO A 42 10.64 -15.31 15.39
C PRO A 42 11.30 -14.06 14.82
N MET A 43 12.46 -13.72 15.38
CA MET A 43 13.21 -12.52 14.96
C MET A 43 13.50 -12.54 13.46
N ALA A 44 13.84 -13.70 12.91
CA ALA A 44 14.13 -13.82 11.47
C ALA A 44 12.93 -13.50 10.60
N GLU A 45 11.72 -13.76 11.09
CA GLU A 45 10.51 -13.49 10.35
C GLU A 45 10.03 -12.04 10.50
N LEU A 46 10.44 -11.36 11.56
CA LEU A 46 10.10 -9.96 11.75
C LEU A 46 10.57 -9.10 10.58
N GLN A 47 11.77 -9.37 10.08
CA GLN A 47 12.29 -8.63 8.93
C GLN A 47 11.44 -8.87 7.68
N ARG A 48 11.04 -10.12 7.45
CA ARG A 48 10.18 -10.46 6.32
C ARG A 48 8.82 -9.79 6.44
N HIS A 49 8.22 -9.84 7.62
CA HIS A 49 6.94 -9.18 7.86
C HIS A 49 7.03 -7.67 7.69
N HIS A 50 8.14 -7.08 8.13
CA HIS A 50 8.37 -5.65 7.95
C HIS A 50 8.43 -5.27 6.47
N LEU A 51 9.19 -6.02 5.69
CA LEU A 51 9.31 -5.78 4.25
C LEU A 51 7.99 -5.99 3.53
N HIS A 52 7.26 -7.03 3.90
CA HIS A 52 5.96 -7.33 3.31
C HIS A 52 4.96 -6.21 3.60
N GLY A 53 4.92 -5.75 4.86
CA GLY A 53 4.07 -4.64 5.25
C GLY A 53 4.44 -3.35 4.55
N GLN A 54 5.74 -3.11 4.36
CA GLN A 54 6.21 -1.93 3.65
C GLN A 54 5.74 -1.93 2.19
N ILE A 55 5.73 -3.10 1.55
CA ILE A 55 5.24 -3.22 0.18
C ILE A 55 3.76 -2.87 0.10
N TYR A 56 2.94 -3.38 1.02
CA TYR A 56 1.53 -3.03 1.06
C TYR A 56 1.33 -1.54 1.36
N LEU A 57 2.12 -0.99 2.26
CA LEU A 57 2.04 0.44 2.58
C LEU A 57 2.37 1.30 1.36
N GLU A 58 3.44 0.97 0.64
CA GLU A 58 3.80 1.68 -0.58
C GLU A 58 2.70 1.58 -1.64
N HIS A 59 2.09 0.41 -1.76
CA HIS A 59 0.98 0.21 -2.69
C HIS A 59 -0.23 1.04 -2.29
N CYS A 60 -0.57 1.08 -1.00
CA CYS A 60 -1.66 1.92 -0.50
C CYS A 60 -1.39 3.39 -0.77
N GLU A 61 -0.16 3.84 -0.55
CA GLU A 61 0.22 5.23 -0.83
C GLU A 61 0.10 5.55 -2.32
N ALA A 62 0.54 4.63 -3.18
CA ALA A 62 0.44 4.82 -4.61
C ALA A 62 -1.02 4.91 -5.06
N LEU A 63 -1.87 4.03 -4.53
CA LEU A 63 -3.30 4.06 -4.83
C LEU A 63 -3.95 5.33 -4.33
N LEU A 64 -3.61 5.75 -3.12
CA LEU A 64 -4.14 6.98 -2.54
C LEU A 64 -3.74 8.19 -3.36
N ASN A 65 -2.49 8.26 -3.79
CA ASN A 65 -2.02 9.34 -4.66
C ASN A 65 -2.77 9.36 -5.99
N THR A 66 -3.04 8.18 -6.55
CA THR A 66 -3.82 8.06 -7.78
C THR A 66 -5.25 8.56 -7.56
N MET A 67 -5.84 8.16 -6.44
CA MET A 67 -7.20 8.58 -6.08
C MET A 67 -7.27 10.08 -5.87
N GLU A 68 -6.28 10.66 -5.19
CA GLU A 68 -6.20 12.11 -5.00
C GLU A 68 -6.05 12.85 -6.33
N ALA A 69 -5.26 12.31 -7.25
CA ALA A 69 -5.10 12.90 -8.57
C ALA A 69 -6.39 12.85 -9.39
N ASN A 70 -7.19 11.81 -9.17
CA ASN A 70 -8.46 11.63 -9.90
C ASN A 70 -9.64 12.32 -9.23
N VAL A 71 -9.51 12.66 -7.95
CA VAL A 71 -10.54 13.40 -7.24
C VAL A 71 -10.43 14.86 -7.63
N VAL A 72 -11.49 15.36 -8.27
CA VAL A 72 -11.56 16.77 -8.64
C VAL A 72 -11.90 17.57 -7.39
N GLN A 73 -10.93 18.37 -6.93
CA GLN A 73 -11.17 19.27 -5.82
C GLN A 73 -11.88 20.51 -6.33
N LEU A 74 -12.94 20.90 -5.64
CA LEU A 74 -13.69 22.08 -6.00
C LEU A 74 -13.21 23.27 -5.20
N ASP A 75 -13.09 24.42 -5.87
CA ASP A 75 -12.89 25.68 -5.18
C ASP A 75 -14.16 25.98 -4.39
N PRO A 76 -14.07 26.20 -3.07
CA PRO A 76 -15.26 26.42 -2.26
C PRO A 76 -16.03 27.67 -2.62
N GLU A 77 -15.42 28.64 -3.27
CA GLU A 77 -16.10 29.88 -3.66
C GLU A 77 -16.79 29.76 -5.02
N THR A 78 -16.12 29.12 -5.98
CA THR A 78 -16.63 29.08 -7.35
C THR A 78 -17.25 27.74 -7.71
N LEU A 79 -16.98 26.68 -6.91
CA LEU A 79 -17.42 25.31 -7.17
C LEU A 79 -16.87 24.77 -8.49
N THR A 80 -15.75 25.32 -8.95
CA THR A 80 -15.09 24.84 -10.15
C THR A 80 -13.90 23.97 -9.79
N PRO A 81 -13.52 23.00 -10.65
CA PRO A 81 -12.38 22.15 -10.37
C PRO A 81 -11.08 22.96 -10.27
N ILE A 82 -10.38 22.79 -9.16
CA ILE A 82 -9.12 23.53 -8.92
C ILE A 82 -8.06 23.12 -9.94
N GLY A 83 -8.02 21.84 -10.31
CA GLY A 83 -7.05 21.34 -11.27
C GLY A 83 -7.15 21.97 -12.65
N GLU A 84 -8.34 22.38 -13.07
CA GLU A 84 -8.53 23.03 -14.36
C GLU A 84 -8.05 24.49 -14.36
N GLN A 85 -8.08 25.13 -13.20
CA GLN A 85 -7.64 26.51 -13.07
C GLN A 85 -6.15 26.68 -13.29
N THR A 86 -5.36 25.66 -13.01
CA THR A 86 -3.91 25.74 -13.17
C THR A 86 -3.46 25.63 -14.61
N ASN A 87 -4.34 25.19 -15.50
CA ASN A 87 -4.04 25.01 -16.91
C ASN A 87 -4.55 26.14 -17.79
N ALA A 88 -5.17 27.11 -17.16
CA ALA A 88 -5.71 28.25 -17.90
C ALA A 88 -4.64 29.24 -18.29
#